data_d06c78ed05e74fb4d4a5f5262a2ce833
#
_entry.id   d06c78ed05e74fb4d4a5f5262a2ce833
#
_cell.length_a   1.000
_cell.length_b   1.000
_cell.length_c   1.000
_cell.angle_alpha   90.00
_cell.angle_beta   90.00
_cell.angle_gamma   90.00
#
_symmetry.space_group_name_H-M   'P 1'
#
loop_
_entity.id
_entity.type
_entity.pdbx_description
1 polymer ?
#
loop_
_entity_poly.entity_id
_entity_poly.type
_entity_poly.pdbx_seq_one_letter_code
_entity_poly.pdbx_strand_id
1 'polypeptide(L)'
;NSFELTGQAGADNHFNSRWLLGQKLTLDRAIWAADSKTLPPLPEQSGVELNMPPMNGAEWLALFQKGAAESVGGAASFPQHITLRTPMFSLGNQQWKNLSIVSQPTANGTLVEAQGREINATLAMRNNAPWLANIKYLYYNPSVAKTRGDSTPSSPFPTTERINFRGWPDAQIRCTECWFW
;
A
#
# COMPACT_ATOMS: atom_id res chain seq x y z
N ASN A 1 30.23 3.46 2.75
CA ASN A 1 29.90 3.46 4.19
C ASN A 1 28.40 3.28 4.35
N SER A 2 27.99 2.49 5.36
CA SER A 2 26.58 2.27 5.68
C SER A 2 26.41 2.18 7.20
N PHE A 3 25.19 2.41 7.67
CA PHE A 3 24.80 2.18 9.06
C PHE A 3 23.40 1.55 9.11
N GLU A 4 23.11 0.91 10.22
CA GLU A 4 21.80 0.35 10.51
C GLU A 4 21.14 1.14 11.63
N LEU A 5 19.84 1.37 11.50
CA LEU A 5 18.99 2.00 12.48
C LEU A 5 17.87 1.05 12.84
N THR A 6 17.80 0.71 14.11
CA THR A 6 16.73 -0.12 14.66
C THR A 6 15.92 0.66 15.67
N GLY A 7 14.67 0.32 15.83
CA GLY A 7 13.81 0.95 16.81
C GLY A 7 12.59 0.13 17.13
N GLN A 8 11.90 0.57 18.17
CA GLN A 8 10.70 -0.05 18.68
C GLN A 8 9.66 1.04 18.97
N ALA A 9 8.42 0.81 18.57
CA ALA A 9 7.30 1.67 18.88
C ALA A 9 6.24 0.86 19.63
N GLY A 10 6.11 1.11 20.94
CA GLY A 10 5.29 0.26 21.81
C GLY A 10 5.95 -1.10 22.06
N ALA A 11 5.15 -2.10 22.46
CA ALA A 11 5.65 -3.43 22.82
C ALA A 11 5.92 -4.31 21.60
N ASP A 12 5.12 -4.16 20.54
CA ASP A 12 5.01 -5.15 19.47
C ASP A 12 5.27 -4.59 18.07
N ASN A 13 5.81 -3.37 17.96
CA ASN A 13 6.16 -2.79 16.67
C ASN A 13 7.65 -2.54 16.60
N HIS A 14 8.32 -3.16 15.65
CA HIS A 14 9.74 -3.04 15.44
C HIS A 14 10.07 -2.59 14.04
N PHE A 15 11.12 -1.78 13.89
CA PHE A 15 11.67 -1.48 12.59
C PHE A 15 13.17 -1.70 12.56
N ASN A 16 13.65 -2.06 11.38
CA ASN A 16 15.07 -2.19 11.08
C ASN A 16 15.34 -1.56 9.71
N SER A 17 16.39 -0.81 9.57
CA SER A 17 16.73 -0.13 8.34
C SER A 17 18.24 -0.01 8.14
N ARG A 18 18.67 -0.11 6.89
CA ARG A 18 20.06 0.10 6.45
C ARG A 18 20.12 1.31 5.53
N TRP A 19 21.04 2.19 5.85
CA TRP A 19 21.26 3.44 5.14
C TRP A 19 22.66 3.48 4.53
N LEU A 20 22.76 4.00 3.34
CA LEU A 20 24.02 4.24 2.64
C LEU A 20 24.40 5.71 2.74
N LEU A 21 25.67 5.92 3.14
CA LEU A 21 26.27 7.24 3.22
C LEU A 21 27.04 7.51 1.91
N GLY A 22 26.51 8.40 1.09
CA GLY A 22 27.09 8.87 -0.16
C GLY A 22 26.99 10.39 -0.27
N GLN A 23 26.87 10.90 -1.47
CA GLN A 23 26.55 12.31 -1.71
C GLN A 23 25.16 12.69 -1.16
N LYS A 24 24.26 11.72 -1.12
CA LYS A 24 22.97 11.81 -0.44
C LYS A 24 22.80 10.60 0.45
N LEU A 25 22.06 10.80 1.53
CA LEU A 25 21.63 9.72 2.40
C LEU A 25 20.59 8.87 1.63
N THR A 26 20.87 7.58 1.49
CA THR A 26 19.99 6.66 0.72
C THR A 26 19.54 5.53 1.62
N LEU A 27 18.24 5.33 1.74
CA LEU A 27 17.67 4.13 2.35
C LEU A 27 17.88 2.96 1.38
N ASP A 28 18.64 1.96 1.81
CA ASP A 28 18.87 0.73 1.02
C ASP A 28 17.78 -0.30 1.30
N ARG A 29 17.60 -0.64 2.58
CA ARG A 29 16.65 -1.66 3.02
C ARG A 29 15.95 -1.20 4.27
N ALA A 30 14.69 -1.54 4.39
CA ALA A 30 13.96 -1.33 5.61
C ALA A 30 12.86 -2.39 5.78
N ILE A 31 12.56 -2.69 7.03
CA ILE A 31 11.40 -3.49 7.40
C ILE A 31 10.72 -2.86 8.61
N TRP A 32 9.41 -2.75 8.52
CA TRP A 32 8.52 -2.48 9.64
C TRP A 32 7.68 -3.72 9.90
N ALA A 33 7.75 -4.26 11.10
CA ALA A 33 6.93 -5.37 11.53
C ALA A 33 6.06 -4.94 12.72
N ALA A 34 4.77 -4.83 12.47
CA ALA A 34 3.76 -4.69 13.51
C ALA A 34 3.38 -6.06 14.08
N ASP A 35 2.91 -6.06 15.33
CA ASP A 35 2.55 -7.28 16.08
C ASP A 35 3.70 -8.31 16.17
N SER A 36 4.95 -7.86 16.14
CA SER A 36 6.15 -8.67 16.26
C SER A 36 6.83 -8.44 17.60
N LYS A 37 7.15 -9.51 18.31
CA LYS A 37 7.87 -9.45 19.59
C LYS A 37 9.39 -9.35 19.41
N THR A 38 9.89 -9.53 18.21
CA THR A 38 11.31 -9.56 17.90
C THR A 38 11.66 -8.61 16.77
N LEU A 39 12.87 -8.08 16.80
CA LEU A 39 13.41 -7.27 15.71
C LEU A 39 13.48 -8.13 14.43
N PRO A 40 12.80 -7.74 13.34
CA PRO A 40 12.86 -8.49 12.09
C PRO A 40 14.23 -8.31 11.41
N PRO A 41 14.71 -9.36 10.71
CA PRO A 41 15.90 -9.24 9.87
C PRO A 41 15.63 -8.28 8.71
N LEU A 42 16.69 -7.61 8.23
CA LEU A 42 16.60 -6.78 7.03
C LEU A 42 16.21 -7.63 5.80
N PRO A 43 15.45 -7.07 4.84
CA PRO A 43 15.19 -7.72 3.57
C PRO A 43 16.50 -8.14 2.86
N GLU A 44 16.47 -9.23 2.12
CA GLU A 44 17.65 -9.69 1.37
C GLU A 44 18.04 -8.74 0.24
N GLN A 45 17.04 -8.11 -0.36
CA GLN A 45 17.20 -7.17 -1.47
C GLN A 45 16.93 -5.73 -1.04
N SER A 46 17.45 -4.77 -1.81
CA SER A 46 17.13 -3.35 -1.62
C SER A 46 15.63 -3.11 -1.77
N GLY A 47 15.03 -2.48 -0.77
CA GLY A 47 13.59 -2.24 -0.74
C GLY A 47 13.03 -1.99 0.65
N VAL A 48 11.75 -1.76 0.71
CA VAL A 48 11.01 -1.56 1.96
C VAL A 48 9.95 -2.64 2.11
N GLU A 49 9.96 -3.34 3.24
CA GLU A 49 8.91 -4.29 3.63
C GLU A 49 8.09 -3.72 4.78
N LEU A 50 6.77 -3.71 4.62
CA LEU A 50 5.81 -3.24 5.60
C LEU A 50 4.87 -4.40 5.96
N ASN A 51 5.12 -5.02 7.11
CA ASN A 51 4.23 -6.03 7.69
C ASN A 51 3.32 -5.33 8.70
N MET A 52 2.09 -5.06 8.27
CA MET A 52 1.16 -4.19 8.99
C MET A 52 0.07 -5.01 9.68
N PRO A 53 -0.50 -4.50 10.78
CA PRO A 53 -1.71 -5.06 11.38
C PRO A 53 -2.92 -4.83 10.44
N PRO A 54 -4.13 -5.26 10.81
CA PRO A 54 -5.33 -4.86 10.08
C PRO A 54 -5.38 -3.35 9.84
N MET A 55 -5.60 -2.95 8.59
CA MET A 55 -5.50 -1.56 8.14
C MET A 55 -6.84 -1.00 7.72
N ASN A 56 -7.10 0.26 8.09
CA ASN A 56 -8.20 1.05 7.56
C ASN A 56 -7.70 1.91 6.39
N GLY A 57 -8.14 1.59 5.18
CA GLY A 57 -7.68 2.26 3.97
C GLY A 57 -8.00 3.76 3.90
N ALA A 58 -9.10 4.20 4.52
CA ALA A 58 -9.45 5.62 4.56
C ALA A 58 -8.44 6.43 5.38
N GLU A 59 -8.01 5.90 6.53
CA GLU A 59 -6.98 6.54 7.37
C GLU A 59 -5.63 6.59 6.67
N TRP A 60 -5.25 5.50 5.99
CA TRP A 60 -4.01 5.43 5.24
C TRP A 60 -4.02 6.35 4.03
N LEU A 61 -5.14 6.44 3.30
CA LEU A 61 -5.27 7.35 2.18
C LEU A 61 -5.09 8.81 2.62
N ALA A 62 -5.67 9.20 3.74
CA ALA A 62 -5.51 10.54 4.32
C ALA A 62 -4.04 10.83 4.69
N LEU A 63 -3.32 9.85 5.26
CA LEU A 63 -1.89 9.98 5.56
C LEU A 63 -1.04 10.14 4.30
N PHE A 64 -1.31 9.35 3.26
CA PHE A 64 -0.59 9.44 1.98
C PHE A 64 -0.83 10.79 1.29
N GLN A 65 -2.05 11.30 1.30
CA GLN A 65 -2.37 12.61 0.72
C GLN A 65 -1.65 13.73 1.48
N LYS A 66 -1.61 13.67 2.79
CA LYS A 66 -0.89 14.63 3.63
C LYS A 66 0.63 14.54 3.41
N GLY A 67 1.20 13.34 3.42
CA GLY A 67 2.63 13.12 3.19
C GLY A 67 3.09 13.54 1.81
N ALA A 68 2.29 13.34 0.78
CA ALA A 68 2.60 13.80 -0.59
C ALA A 68 2.62 15.34 -0.69
N ALA A 69 1.80 16.04 0.08
CA ALA A 69 1.80 17.50 0.14
C ALA A 69 3.02 18.06 0.91
N GLU A 70 3.58 17.30 1.84
CA GLU A 70 4.69 17.72 2.70
C GLU A 70 6.07 17.26 2.18
N SER A 71 6.15 16.43 1.13
CA SER A 71 7.41 15.95 0.55
C SER A 71 8.15 17.02 -0.22
N VAL A 72 8.55 18.07 0.46
CA VAL A 72 9.40 19.14 -0.08
C VAL A 72 10.86 18.75 0.10
N GLY A 73 11.52 18.41 -1.02
CA GLY A 73 12.98 18.49 -1.14
C GLY A 73 13.79 17.64 -0.16
N GLY A 74 13.48 16.34 -0.03
CA GLY A 74 14.18 15.47 0.89
C GLY A 74 15.65 15.27 0.54
N ALA A 75 16.53 15.47 1.53
CA ALA A 75 17.94 15.11 1.47
C ALA A 75 18.18 13.59 1.42
N ALA A 76 17.12 12.78 1.48
CA ALA A 76 17.18 11.32 1.47
C ALA A 76 16.50 10.74 0.21
N SER A 77 17.08 9.68 -0.32
CA SER A 77 16.50 8.87 -1.39
C SER A 77 15.94 7.58 -0.80
N PHE A 78 14.81 7.13 -1.33
CA PHE A 78 14.11 5.91 -0.89
C PHE A 78 14.09 4.87 -2.00
N PRO A 79 14.15 3.56 -1.68
CA PRO A 79 14.02 2.52 -2.66
C PRO A 79 12.59 2.50 -3.24
N GLN A 80 12.50 2.17 -4.52
CA GLN A 80 11.22 2.10 -5.23
C GLN A 80 10.55 0.73 -5.15
N HIS A 81 11.26 -0.27 -4.64
CA HIS A 81 10.68 -1.58 -4.37
C HIS A 81 10.06 -1.57 -2.98
N ILE A 82 8.74 -1.71 -2.93
CA ILE A 82 7.97 -1.67 -1.68
C ILE A 82 7.05 -2.89 -1.65
N THR A 83 7.11 -3.63 -0.56
CA THR A 83 6.20 -4.74 -0.28
C THR A 83 5.39 -4.43 0.98
N LEU A 84 4.08 -4.45 0.87
CA LEU A 84 3.16 -4.28 2.00
C LEU A 84 2.36 -5.57 2.17
N ARG A 85 2.29 -6.06 3.41
CA ARG A 85 1.45 -7.21 3.79
C ARG A 85 0.58 -6.83 4.97
N THR A 86 -0.68 -7.20 4.91
CA THR A 86 -1.63 -7.02 6.01
C THR A 86 -2.63 -8.18 6.03
N PRO A 87 -3.02 -8.69 7.22
CA PRO A 87 -4.03 -9.72 7.31
C PRO A 87 -5.41 -9.24 6.85
N MET A 88 -5.69 -7.94 6.96
CA MET A 88 -6.93 -7.35 6.53
C MET A 88 -6.75 -5.88 6.16
N PHE A 89 -7.27 -5.49 5.02
CA PHE A 89 -7.37 -4.10 4.57
C PHE A 89 -8.84 -3.77 4.34
N SER A 90 -9.35 -2.74 4.96
CA SER A 90 -10.74 -2.29 4.79
C SER A 90 -10.79 -0.91 4.15
N LEU A 91 -11.63 -0.76 3.13
CA LEU A 91 -11.90 0.51 2.48
C LEU A 91 -13.40 0.61 2.19
N GLY A 92 -14.04 1.62 2.76
CA GLY A 92 -15.49 1.69 2.79
C GLY A 92 -16.06 0.47 3.52
N ASN A 93 -17.01 -0.22 2.89
CA ASN A 93 -17.61 -1.45 3.44
C ASN A 93 -16.97 -2.74 2.90
N GLN A 94 -15.91 -2.64 2.11
CA GLN A 94 -15.19 -3.79 1.57
C GLN A 94 -13.99 -4.14 2.44
N GLN A 95 -13.78 -5.43 2.65
CA GLN A 95 -12.61 -5.98 3.31
C GLN A 95 -11.86 -6.89 2.34
N TRP A 96 -10.54 -6.73 2.28
CA TRP A 96 -9.62 -7.62 1.58
C TRP A 96 -8.75 -8.32 2.60
N LYS A 97 -8.79 -9.65 2.58
CA LYS A 97 -8.06 -10.50 3.54
C LYS A 97 -6.75 -11.00 2.95
N ASN A 98 -5.74 -11.10 3.81
CA ASN A 98 -4.40 -11.55 3.46
C ASN A 98 -3.86 -10.80 2.23
N LEU A 99 -3.93 -9.47 2.30
CA LEU A 99 -3.51 -8.61 1.20
C LEU A 99 -2.00 -8.44 1.20
N SER A 100 -1.40 -8.67 0.05
CA SER A 100 -0.01 -8.35 -0.28
C SER A 100 0.00 -7.41 -1.47
N ILE A 101 0.70 -6.29 -1.35
CA ILE A 101 0.91 -5.33 -2.44
C ILE A 101 2.41 -5.20 -2.65
N VAL A 102 2.86 -5.39 -3.88
CA VAL A 102 4.25 -5.22 -4.28
C VAL A 102 4.31 -4.14 -5.34
N SER A 103 5.12 -3.12 -5.10
CA SER A 103 5.42 -2.07 -6.06
C SER A 103 6.89 -2.17 -6.46
N GLN A 104 7.16 -2.17 -7.74
CA GLN A 104 8.52 -2.24 -8.28
C GLN A 104 8.69 -1.34 -9.50
N PRO A 105 9.87 -0.72 -9.66
CA PRO A 105 10.15 0.08 -10.84
C PRO A 105 10.28 -0.82 -12.06
N THR A 106 9.89 -0.27 -13.21
CA THR A 106 10.13 -0.87 -14.52
C THR A 106 10.84 0.13 -15.41
N ALA A 107 11.30 -0.30 -16.58
CA ALA A 107 11.94 0.60 -17.54
C ALA A 107 11.06 1.81 -17.94
N ASN A 108 9.72 1.64 -17.90
CA ASN A 108 8.76 2.64 -18.39
C ASN A 108 7.75 3.08 -17.34
N GLY A 109 8.05 2.93 -16.06
CA GLY A 109 7.13 3.34 -14.98
C GLY A 109 7.21 2.44 -13.75
N THR A 110 6.07 2.10 -13.19
CA THR A 110 5.96 1.27 -11.99
C THR A 110 4.95 0.16 -12.21
N LEU A 111 5.29 -1.05 -11.78
CA LEU A 111 4.37 -2.18 -11.72
C LEU A 111 3.93 -2.37 -10.27
N VAL A 112 2.63 -2.42 -10.06
CA VAL A 112 2.01 -2.73 -8.77
C VAL A 112 1.26 -4.05 -8.90
N GLU A 113 1.53 -4.98 -8.01
CA GLU A 113 0.85 -6.27 -7.93
C GLU A 113 0.09 -6.34 -6.61
N ALA A 114 -1.19 -6.65 -6.67
CA ALA A 114 -2.04 -6.85 -5.51
C ALA A 114 -2.55 -8.29 -5.48
N GLN A 115 -2.32 -8.98 -4.39
CA GLN A 115 -2.76 -10.35 -4.18
C GLN A 115 -3.38 -10.49 -2.80
N GLY A 116 -4.57 -11.04 -2.76
CA GLY A 116 -5.33 -11.31 -1.54
C GLY A 116 -6.42 -12.33 -1.81
N ARG A 117 -7.24 -12.59 -0.81
CA ARG A 117 -8.33 -13.54 -0.95
C ARG A 117 -9.38 -13.07 -1.96
N GLU A 118 -9.69 -11.78 -1.97
CA GLU A 118 -10.74 -11.17 -2.77
C GLU A 118 -10.22 -10.44 -4.01
N ILE A 119 -8.89 -10.37 -4.20
CA ILE A 119 -8.27 -9.67 -5.30
C ILE A 119 -6.99 -10.35 -5.78
N ASN A 120 -6.82 -10.40 -7.09
CA ASN A 120 -5.54 -10.67 -7.73
C ASN A 120 -5.46 -9.80 -8.99
N ALA A 121 -4.59 -8.81 -8.96
CA ALA A 121 -4.49 -7.82 -10.01
C ALA A 121 -3.06 -7.29 -10.16
N THR A 122 -2.75 -6.83 -11.36
CA THR A 122 -1.55 -6.06 -11.67
C THR A 122 -1.93 -4.72 -12.27
N LEU A 123 -1.23 -3.68 -11.90
CA LEU A 123 -1.36 -2.33 -12.44
C LEU A 123 -0.01 -1.85 -12.96
N ALA A 124 0.12 -1.72 -14.27
CA ALA A 124 1.28 -1.09 -14.89
C ALA A 124 0.99 0.42 -15.03
N MET A 125 1.60 1.22 -14.16
CA MET A 125 1.59 2.68 -14.23
C MET A 125 2.71 3.11 -15.18
N ARG A 126 2.36 3.35 -16.45
CA ARG A 126 3.30 3.67 -17.50
C ARG A 126 3.49 5.19 -17.65
N ASN A 127 4.74 5.61 -17.83
CA ASN A 127 5.06 6.99 -18.16
C ASN A 127 4.59 7.28 -19.60
N ASN A 128 3.90 8.39 -19.81
CA ASN A 128 3.47 8.84 -21.15
C ASN A 128 2.59 7.84 -21.93
N ALA A 129 1.91 6.94 -21.27
CA ALA A 129 0.99 5.99 -21.88
C ALA A 129 -0.17 5.67 -20.91
N PRO A 130 -1.32 5.22 -21.42
CA PRO A 130 -2.41 4.77 -20.56
C PRO A 130 -1.95 3.69 -19.57
N TRP A 131 -2.42 3.75 -18.35
CA TRP A 131 -2.17 2.71 -17.37
C TRP A 131 -2.88 1.42 -17.79
N LEU A 132 -2.31 0.29 -17.43
CA LEU A 132 -2.86 -1.02 -17.76
C LEU A 132 -3.13 -1.82 -16.49
N ALA A 133 -4.40 -2.02 -16.18
CA ALA A 133 -4.84 -2.88 -15.09
C ALA A 133 -5.29 -4.23 -15.64
N ASN A 134 -4.65 -5.30 -15.18
CA ASN A 134 -5.06 -6.67 -15.47
C ASN A 134 -5.55 -7.31 -14.16
N ILE A 135 -6.83 -7.61 -14.09
CA ILE A 135 -7.48 -8.19 -12.93
C ILE A 135 -7.80 -9.65 -13.24
N LYS A 136 -7.14 -10.58 -12.55
CA LYS A 136 -7.41 -11.99 -12.66
C LYS A 136 -8.73 -12.33 -11.99
N TYR A 137 -8.91 -11.87 -10.75
CA TYR A 137 -10.18 -11.92 -10.05
C TYR A 137 -10.34 -10.71 -9.12
N LEU A 138 -11.57 -10.28 -8.95
CA LEU A 138 -11.99 -9.26 -7.99
C LEU A 138 -13.39 -9.61 -7.47
N TYR A 139 -13.47 -9.85 -6.16
CA TYR A 139 -14.73 -10.08 -5.46
C TYR A 139 -15.08 -8.86 -4.62
N TYR A 140 -16.00 -8.05 -5.10
CA TYR A 140 -16.45 -6.85 -4.43
C TYR A 140 -17.82 -7.06 -3.80
N ASN A 141 -17.89 -7.16 -2.48
CA ASN A 141 -19.14 -7.31 -1.73
C ASN A 141 -19.15 -6.38 -0.50
N PRO A 142 -19.59 -5.12 -0.66
CA PRO A 142 -19.65 -4.16 0.44
C PRO A 142 -20.72 -4.46 1.48
N SER A 143 -21.64 -5.41 1.20
CA SER A 143 -22.76 -5.71 2.09
C SER A 143 -22.39 -6.50 3.35
N VAL A 144 -21.23 -7.16 3.36
CA VAL A 144 -20.80 -8.04 4.47
C VAL A 144 -20.43 -7.26 5.74
N ALA A 145 -20.28 -5.96 5.66
CA ALA A 145 -19.88 -5.11 6.80
C ALA A 145 -21.06 -4.58 7.67
N LYS A 146 -22.29 -5.04 7.46
CA LYS A 146 -23.39 -4.72 8.37
C LYS A 146 -23.29 -5.56 9.66
N THR A 147 -22.35 -5.20 10.52
CA THR A 147 -22.42 -5.58 11.94
C THR A 147 -23.52 -4.76 12.60
N ARG A 148 -24.44 -5.47 13.23
CA ARG A 148 -25.58 -4.98 14.01
C ARG A 148 -25.33 -3.65 14.74
N GLY A 149 -26.20 -2.69 14.51
CA GLY A 149 -26.46 -1.59 15.42
C GLY A 149 -26.05 -0.22 14.90
N ASP A 150 -26.76 0.30 13.92
CA ASP A 150 -27.38 1.61 14.00
C ASP A 150 -28.19 1.89 12.71
N SER A 151 -29.42 2.36 12.91
CA SER A 151 -30.42 2.55 11.88
C SER A 151 -30.30 3.95 11.24
N THR A 152 -29.19 4.23 10.59
CA THR A 152 -29.10 5.32 9.62
C THR A 152 -28.45 4.80 8.35
N PRO A 153 -29.05 4.99 7.17
CA PRO A 153 -28.40 4.66 5.90
C PRO A 153 -27.28 5.68 5.64
N SER A 154 -26.13 5.46 6.27
CA SER A 154 -24.93 6.18 5.88
C SER A 154 -24.49 5.67 4.50
N SER A 155 -24.36 6.59 3.56
CA SER A 155 -23.77 6.36 2.26
C SER A 155 -22.49 5.51 2.42
N PRO A 156 -22.28 4.47 1.59
CA PRO A 156 -21.11 3.60 1.69
C PRO A 156 -19.77 4.31 1.44
N PHE A 157 -19.83 5.55 1.02
CA PHE A 157 -18.68 6.44 0.91
C PHE A 157 -18.86 7.59 1.87
N PRO A 158 -17.84 7.97 2.66
CA PRO A 158 -17.90 9.22 3.40
C PRO A 158 -18.24 10.33 2.39
N THR A 159 -19.35 11.00 2.63
CA THR A 159 -19.98 11.98 1.71
C THR A 159 -19.10 13.20 1.40
N THR A 160 -17.91 13.27 1.98
CA THR A 160 -16.97 14.38 1.85
C THR A 160 -15.71 14.09 1.05
N GLU A 161 -15.37 12.83 0.76
CA GLU A 161 -14.17 12.52 0.00
C GLU A 161 -14.50 11.77 -1.29
N ARG A 162 -14.96 12.52 -2.28
CA ARG A 162 -14.95 12.03 -3.65
C ARG A 162 -13.50 11.93 -4.10
N ILE A 163 -13.06 10.72 -4.42
CA ILE A 163 -11.76 10.54 -5.09
C ILE A 163 -11.81 11.39 -6.36
N ASN A 164 -10.94 12.38 -6.41
CA ASN A 164 -10.85 13.26 -7.57
C ASN A 164 -9.98 12.58 -8.63
N PHE A 165 -10.61 12.03 -9.63
CA PHE A 165 -9.93 11.40 -10.77
C PHE A 165 -9.45 12.41 -11.83
N ARG A 166 -9.68 13.73 -11.62
CA ARG A 166 -9.16 14.74 -12.52
C ARG A 166 -7.64 14.75 -12.48
N GLY A 167 -7.02 14.58 -13.64
CA GLY A 167 -5.56 14.50 -13.77
C GLY A 167 -4.98 13.10 -13.64
N TRP A 168 -5.80 12.09 -13.42
CA TRP A 168 -5.35 10.71 -13.57
C TRP A 168 -5.14 10.40 -15.05
N PRO A 169 -4.09 9.63 -15.41
CA PRO A 169 -3.89 9.19 -16.78
C PRO A 169 -5.01 8.24 -17.22
N ASP A 170 -5.22 8.15 -18.51
CA ASP A 170 -6.13 7.15 -19.07
C ASP A 170 -5.71 5.76 -18.60
N ALA A 171 -6.69 4.90 -18.36
CA ALA A 171 -6.46 3.54 -17.92
C ALA A 171 -7.24 2.54 -18.76
N GLN A 172 -6.59 1.43 -19.12
CA GLN A 172 -7.22 0.27 -19.73
C GLN A 172 -7.36 -0.81 -18.66
N ILE A 173 -8.59 -1.30 -18.46
CA ILE A 173 -8.89 -2.31 -17.46
C ILE A 173 -9.33 -3.58 -18.17
N ARG A 174 -8.67 -4.69 -17.85
CA ARG A 174 -9.05 -6.04 -18.28
C ARG A 174 -9.36 -6.85 -17.03
N CYS A 175 -10.52 -7.47 -17.00
CA CYS A 175 -10.91 -8.34 -15.90
C CYS A 175 -11.33 -9.70 -16.45
N THR A 176 -10.80 -10.76 -15.84
CA THR A 176 -11.17 -12.13 -16.19
C THR A 176 -12.35 -12.60 -15.36
N GLU A 177 -12.33 -12.31 -14.05
CA GLU A 177 -13.39 -12.73 -13.14
C GLU A 177 -13.66 -11.59 -12.13
N CYS A 178 -14.69 -10.78 -12.41
CA CYS A 178 -15.09 -9.68 -11.55
C CYS A 178 -16.54 -9.86 -11.11
N TRP A 179 -16.73 -9.92 -9.79
CA TRP A 179 -18.04 -10.07 -9.17
C TRP A 179 -18.35 -8.86 -8.30
N PHE A 180 -19.51 -8.28 -8.54
CA PHE A 180 -20.03 -7.10 -7.82
C PHE A 180 -21.45 -7.43 -7.35
N TRP A 181 -21.72 -7.43 -6.04
CA TRP A 181 -23.05 -7.65 -5.43
C TRP A 181 -23.29 -6.80 -4.18
#